data_0f455374386cc3d82be246f2ae8041f6
#
_entry.id   0f455374386cc3d82be246f2ae8041f6
#
_cell.length_a   1.000
_cell.length_b   1.000
_cell.length_c   1.000
_cell.angle_alpha   90.00
_cell.angle_beta   90.00
_cell.angle_gamma   90.00
#
_symmetry.space_group_name_H-M   'P 1'
#
loop_
_entity.id
_entity.type
_entity.pdbx_description
1 polymer ?
#
loop_
_entity_poly.entity_id
_entity_poly.type
_entity_poly.pdbx_seq_one_letter_code
_entity_poly.pdbx_strand_id
1 'polypeptide(L)'
;MGRALIVSAGASSNEYISARLAELGYTRPTIIPSGAEARRRMLESDFELIVVNAPLPDEFGHELCSSAVEKTDAGVVLLAKAAAAEQLLAPMSEQGVLLLSKPFSNTLFLQACLLYTSPSPRDMR
;
A
#
# COMPACT_ATOMS: atom_id res chain seq x y z
N MET A 1 -18.10 1.46 -0.06
CA MET A 1 -16.77 0.88 -0.02
C MET A 1 -15.78 1.78 -0.74
N GLY A 2 -14.65 2.05 -0.15
CA GLY A 2 -13.65 2.92 -0.74
C GLY A 2 -12.89 2.28 -1.88
N ARG A 3 -11.98 3.03 -2.47
CA ARG A 3 -11.14 2.55 -3.56
C ARG A 3 -9.80 2.11 -3.03
N ALA A 4 -9.19 1.13 -3.69
CA ALA A 4 -7.83 0.70 -3.38
C ALA A 4 -6.93 0.95 -4.59
N LEU A 5 -5.71 1.37 -4.31
CA LEU A 5 -4.68 1.57 -5.32
C LEU A 5 -3.56 0.56 -5.07
N ILE A 6 -3.18 -0.16 -6.12
CA ILE A 6 -2.06 -1.08 -6.06
C ILE A 6 -0.96 -0.53 -6.97
N VAL A 7 0.20 -0.23 -6.39
CA VAL A 7 1.34 0.24 -7.17
C VAL A 7 2.33 -0.90 -7.26
N SER A 8 2.36 -1.55 -8.40
CA SER A 8 3.15 -2.77 -8.58
C SER A 8 3.38 -3.05 -10.06
N ALA A 9 4.60 -3.39 -10.41
CA ALA A 9 4.98 -3.66 -11.79
C ALA A 9 4.92 -5.15 -12.15
N GLY A 10 4.86 -6.05 -11.17
CA GLY A 10 4.90 -7.49 -11.44
C GLY A 10 3.52 -8.09 -11.64
N ALA A 11 3.31 -8.78 -12.74
CA ALA A 11 2.01 -9.36 -13.06
C ALA A 11 1.52 -10.36 -12.01
N SER A 12 2.41 -11.26 -11.57
CA SER A 12 2.03 -12.26 -10.57
C SER A 12 1.69 -11.60 -9.23
N SER A 13 2.47 -10.60 -8.84
CA SER A 13 2.21 -9.87 -7.60
C SER A 13 0.89 -9.12 -7.70
N ASN A 14 0.60 -8.55 -8.86
CA ASN A 14 -0.64 -7.81 -9.07
C ASN A 14 -1.85 -8.72 -8.91
N GLU A 15 -1.79 -9.93 -9.47
CA GLU A 15 -2.88 -10.88 -9.33
C GLU A 15 -3.08 -11.30 -7.89
N TYR A 16 -1.98 -11.57 -7.19
CA TYR A 16 -2.04 -11.99 -5.79
C TYR A 16 -2.66 -10.90 -4.92
N ILE A 17 -2.14 -9.68 -5.04
CA ILE A 17 -2.61 -8.56 -4.21
C ILE A 17 -4.07 -8.25 -4.53
N SER A 18 -4.41 -8.24 -5.81
CA SER A 18 -5.78 -7.96 -6.24
C SER A 18 -6.76 -8.98 -5.68
N ALA A 19 -6.40 -10.27 -5.72
CA ALA A 19 -7.24 -11.33 -5.20
C ALA A 19 -7.44 -11.18 -3.69
N ARG A 20 -6.39 -10.83 -2.97
CA ARG A 20 -6.50 -10.64 -1.51
C ARG A 20 -7.36 -9.43 -1.18
N LEU A 21 -7.24 -8.35 -1.93
CA LEU A 21 -8.06 -7.18 -1.70
C LEU A 21 -9.54 -7.45 -2.02
N ALA A 22 -9.80 -8.30 -2.99
CA ALA A 22 -11.17 -8.69 -3.31
C ALA A 22 -11.85 -9.36 -2.12
N GLU A 23 -11.09 -10.13 -1.33
CA GLU A 23 -11.62 -10.76 -0.13
C GLU A 23 -12.06 -9.75 0.91
N LEU A 24 -11.51 -8.54 0.86
CA LEU A 24 -11.85 -7.47 1.79
C LEU A 24 -12.92 -6.54 1.23
N GLY A 25 -13.39 -6.80 0.03
CA GLY A 25 -14.43 -5.98 -0.59
C GLY A 25 -13.94 -5.03 -1.66
N TYR A 26 -12.63 -4.96 -1.90
CA TYR A 26 -12.09 -4.13 -2.97
C TYR A 26 -12.06 -4.93 -4.26
N THR A 27 -13.20 -4.96 -4.96
CA THR A 27 -13.35 -5.84 -6.12
C THR A 27 -12.74 -5.29 -7.40
N ARG A 28 -12.45 -3.99 -7.45
CA ARG A 28 -11.86 -3.35 -8.63
C ARG A 28 -10.75 -2.40 -8.23
N PRO A 29 -9.65 -2.90 -7.70
CA PRO A 29 -8.54 -2.02 -7.34
C PRO A 29 -7.91 -1.44 -8.61
N THR A 30 -7.42 -0.22 -8.49
CA THR A 30 -6.66 0.41 -9.57
C THR A 30 -5.23 -0.09 -9.48
N ILE A 31 -4.69 -0.62 -10.58
CA ILE A 31 -3.32 -1.16 -10.59
C ILE A 31 -2.46 -0.28 -11.48
N ILE A 32 -1.41 0.27 -10.89
CA ILE A 32 -0.51 1.22 -11.55
C ILE A 32 0.91 0.69 -11.45
N PRO A 33 1.66 0.64 -12.57
CA PRO A 33 3.00 0.02 -12.54
C PRO A 33 4.14 0.93 -12.14
N SER A 34 3.92 2.23 -11.97
CA SER A 34 5.01 3.16 -11.68
C SER A 34 4.60 4.17 -10.62
N GLY A 35 5.63 4.72 -9.95
CA GLY A 35 5.40 5.73 -8.93
C GLY A 35 4.91 7.05 -9.50
N ALA A 36 5.43 7.44 -10.66
CA ALA A 36 5.03 8.70 -11.28
C ALA A 36 3.53 8.72 -11.59
N GLU A 37 3.04 7.64 -12.16
CA GLU A 37 1.62 7.55 -12.48
C GLU A 37 0.77 7.44 -11.22
N ALA A 38 1.27 6.73 -10.21
CA ALA A 38 0.57 6.60 -8.94
C ALA A 38 0.39 7.97 -8.27
N ARG A 39 1.43 8.80 -8.31
CA ARG A 39 1.36 10.15 -7.72
C ARG A 39 0.28 10.98 -8.41
N ARG A 40 0.17 10.84 -9.71
CA ARG A 40 -0.86 11.56 -10.47
C ARG A 40 -2.26 11.07 -10.09
N ARG A 41 -2.42 9.75 -9.98
CA ARG A 41 -3.71 9.17 -9.59
C ARG A 41 -4.14 9.59 -8.20
N MET A 42 -3.18 9.71 -7.28
CA MET A 42 -3.49 10.15 -5.92
C MET A 42 -4.01 11.58 -5.87
N LEU A 43 -3.65 12.40 -6.84
CA LEU A 43 -4.16 13.77 -6.93
C LEU A 43 -5.54 13.83 -7.56
N GLU A 44 -5.89 12.84 -8.38
CA GLU A 44 -7.14 12.84 -9.14
C GLU A 44 -8.28 12.13 -8.43
N SER A 45 -7.95 11.18 -7.56
CA SER A 45 -8.96 10.34 -6.92
C SER A 45 -8.62 10.10 -5.46
N ASP A 46 -9.64 9.86 -4.67
CA ASP A 46 -9.47 9.50 -3.27
C ASP A 46 -9.37 8.00 -3.14
N PHE A 47 -8.37 7.52 -2.42
CA PHE A 47 -8.20 6.11 -2.15
C PHE A 47 -8.29 5.87 -0.65
N GLU A 48 -8.89 4.75 -0.28
CA GLU A 48 -9.00 4.34 1.11
C GLU A 48 -7.77 3.54 1.53
N LEU A 49 -7.21 2.80 0.57
CA LEU A 49 -6.05 1.94 0.82
C LEU A 49 -5.09 2.05 -0.35
N ILE A 50 -3.81 2.21 -0.05
CA ILE A 50 -2.76 2.21 -1.06
C ILE A 50 -1.75 1.14 -0.69
N VAL A 51 -1.54 0.19 -1.59
CA VAL A 51 -0.56 -0.89 -1.40
C VAL A 51 0.57 -0.69 -2.39
N VAL A 52 1.78 -0.50 -1.88
CA VAL A 52 2.96 -0.30 -2.71
C VAL A 52 3.83 -1.55 -2.64
N ASN A 53 4.04 -2.19 -3.78
CA ASN A 53 4.88 -3.39 -3.87
C ASN A 53 6.25 -3.01 -4.41
N ALA A 54 7.22 -2.84 -3.52
CA ALA A 54 8.58 -2.48 -3.91
C ALA A 54 9.32 -3.71 -4.41
N PRO A 55 10.27 -3.53 -5.32
CA PRO A 55 10.76 -2.25 -5.86
C PRO A 55 9.87 -1.77 -7.02
N LEU A 56 9.86 -0.46 -7.21
CA LEU A 56 9.20 0.14 -8.36
C LEU A 56 10.24 0.45 -9.43
N PRO A 57 9.83 0.53 -10.71
CA PRO A 57 10.80 0.74 -11.80
C PRO A 57 11.38 2.15 -11.86
N ASP A 58 10.69 3.14 -11.33
CA ASP A 58 11.08 4.54 -11.50
C ASP A 58 11.41 5.27 -10.21
N GLU A 59 11.15 4.70 -9.04
CA GLU A 59 11.49 5.33 -7.77
C GLU A 59 11.45 4.30 -6.65
N PHE A 60 11.92 4.70 -5.47
CA PHE A 60 11.85 3.83 -4.32
C PHE A 60 10.43 3.80 -3.75
N GLY A 61 9.96 2.59 -3.42
CA GLY A 61 8.61 2.43 -2.90
C GLY A 61 8.37 3.21 -1.61
N HIS A 62 9.38 3.29 -0.74
CA HIS A 62 9.22 4.02 0.53
C HIS A 62 9.06 5.52 0.31
N GLU A 63 9.66 6.06 -0.74
CA GLU A 63 9.48 7.48 -1.04
C GLU A 63 8.07 7.76 -1.52
N LEU A 64 7.52 6.87 -2.31
CA LEU A 64 6.14 6.99 -2.74
C LEU A 64 5.19 6.90 -1.55
N CYS A 65 5.46 6.00 -0.61
CA CYS A 65 4.64 5.87 0.59
C CYS A 65 4.66 7.14 1.43
N SER A 66 5.83 7.76 1.59
CA SER A 66 5.93 9.02 2.32
C SER A 66 5.07 10.10 1.68
N SER A 67 5.10 10.17 0.36
CA SER A 67 4.28 11.13 -0.37
C SER A 67 2.80 10.83 -0.18
N ALA A 68 2.43 9.56 -0.20
CA ALA A 68 1.03 9.16 -0.06
C ALA A 68 0.46 9.56 1.30
N VAL A 69 1.22 9.35 2.39
CA VAL A 69 0.70 9.71 3.71
C VAL A 69 0.61 11.22 3.89
N GLU A 70 1.46 11.98 3.20
CA GLU A 70 1.39 13.44 3.26
C GLU A 70 0.21 14.01 2.48
N LYS A 71 -0.10 13.41 1.34
CA LYS A 71 -1.04 14.00 0.40
C LYS A 71 -2.43 13.35 0.40
N THR A 72 -2.58 12.21 1.07
CA THR A 72 -3.87 11.53 1.10
C THR A 72 -4.19 11.10 2.52
N ASP A 73 -5.45 10.71 2.74
CA ASP A 73 -5.89 10.14 4.00
C ASP A 73 -5.95 8.62 3.94
N ALA A 74 -5.43 8.02 2.88
CA ALA A 74 -5.47 6.59 2.69
C ALA A 74 -4.59 5.87 3.71
N GLY A 75 -4.95 4.64 4.03
CA GLY A 75 -4.04 3.74 4.71
C GLY A 75 -2.99 3.28 3.72
N VAL A 76 -1.72 3.28 4.09
CA VAL A 76 -0.63 2.95 3.20
C VAL A 76 0.12 1.73 3.70
N VAL A 77 0.24 0.73 2.85
CA VAL A 77 0.95 -0.52 3.14
C VAL A 77 2.11 -0.66 2.15
N LEU A 78 3.31 -0.88 2.68
CA LEU A 78 4.49 -1.09 1.84
C LEU A 78 4.94 -2.54 1.95
N LEU A 79 5.10 -3.20 0.81
CA LEU A 79 5.61 -4.56 0.74
C LEU A 79 7.05 -4.48 0.24
N ALA A 80 8.00 -4.95 1.04
CA ALA A 80 9.42 -4.84 0.71
C ALA A 80 10.16 -6.12 1.03
N LYS A 81 11.28 -6.34 0.35
CA LYS A 81 12.13 -7.50 0.63
C LYS A 81 12.70 -7.38 2.04
N ALA A 82 12.96 -8.51 2.66
CA ALA A 82 13.42 -8.55 4.05
C ALA A 82 14.64 -7.65 4.30
N ALA A 83 15.60 -7.67 3.39
CA ALA A 83 16.82 -6.88 3.56
C ALA A 83 16.54 -5.38 3.61
N ALA A 84 15.59 -4.92 2.79
CA ALA A 84 15.21 -3.50 2.79
C ALA A 84 14.28 -3.18 3.95
N ALA A 85 13.42 -4.12 4.32
CA ALA A 85 12.43 -3.92 5.37
C ALA A 85 13.06 -3.55 6.70
N GLU A 86 14.17 -4.17 7.06
CA GLU A 86 14.85 -3.88 8.33
C GLU A 86 15.21 -2.40 8.45
N GLN A 87 15.70 -1.82 7.36
CA GLN A 87 16.14 -0.43 7.37
C GLN A 87 14.98 0.55 7.30
N LEU A 88 13.85 0.11 6.73
CA LEU A 88 12.72 0.99 6.50
C LEU A 88 11.68 0.95 7.60
N LEU A 89 11.74 -0.05 8.47
CA LEU A 89 10.69 -0.25 9.46
C LEU A 89 10.45 0.97 10.34
N ALA A 90 11.51 1.50 10.93
CA ALA A 90 11.36 2.64 11.84
C ALA A 90 10.84 3.89 11.13
N PRO A 91 11.47 4.34 10.01
CA PRO A 91 10.95 5.55 9.36
C PRO A 91 9.54 5.38 8.80
N MET A 92 9.19 4.19 8.32
CA MET A 92 7.85 3.97 7.79
C MET A 92 6.81 3.96 8.91
N SER A 93 7.12 3.30 10.02
CA SER A 93 6.21 3.29 11.18
C SER A 93 5.97 4.69 11.71
N GLU A 94 7.00 5.50 11.76
CA GLU A 94 6.88 6.88 12.25
C GLU A 94 5.96 7.71 11.37
N GLN A 95 5.90 7.40 10.09
CA GLN A 95 5.05 8.12 9.15
C GLN A 95 3.64 7.55 9.06
N GLY A 96 3.39 6.42 9.71
CA GLY A 96 2.09 5.79 9.65
C GLY A 96 1.93 4.82 8.49
N VAL A 97 3.03 4.37 7.91
CA VAL A 97 3.01 3.36 6.85
C VAL A 97 3.22 1.99 7.47
N LEU A 98 2.37 1.05 7.14
CA LEU A 98 2.53 -0.32 7.61
C LEU A 98 3.45 -1.06 6.65
N LEU A 99 4.55 -1.61 7.17
CA LEU A 99 5.53 -2.30 6.37
C LEU A 99 5.41 -3.80 6.57
N LEU A 100 5.31 -4.54 5.47
CA LEU A 100 5.34 -6.00 5.49
C LEU A 100 6.58 -6.47 4.76
N SER A 101 7.33 -7.36 5.42
CA SER A 101 8.52 -7.97 4.84
C SER A 101 8.13 -9.18 4.00
N LYS A 102 8.69 -9.30 2.82
CA LYS A 102 8.45 -10.47 1.96
C LYS A 102 9.39 -11.60 2.35
N PRO A 103 8.96 -12.84 2.33
CA PRO A 103 7.59 -13.28 2.04
C PRO A 103 6.69 -13.08 3.26
N PHE A 104 5.40 -12.90 3.01
CA PHE A 104 4.40 -12.75 4.08
C PHE A 104 3.25 -13.72 3.83
N SER A 105 2.49 -14.04 4.88
CA SER A 105 1.35 -14.93 4.75
C SER A 105 0.11 -14.15 4.29
N ASN A 106 -0.85 -14.87 3.73
CA ASN A 106 -2.13 -14.27 3.37
C ASN A 106 -2.80 -13.64 4.58
N THR A 107 -2.78 -14.35 5.70
CA THR A 107 -3.40 -13.87 6.93
C THR A 107 -2.79 -12.55 7.37
N LEU A 108 -1.47 -12.47 7.35
CA LEU A 108 -0.78 -11.26 7.75
C LEU A 108 -1.11 -10.08 6.84
N PHE A 109 -1.16 -10.34 5.53
CA PHE A 109 -1.49 -9.30 4.57
C PHE A 109 -2.93 -8.81 4.76
N LEU A 110 -3.88 -9.73 4.93
CA LEU A 110 -5.28 -9.36 5.13
C LEU A 110 -5.46 -8.58 6.43
N GLN A 111 -4.79 -8.99 7.49
CA GLN A 111 -4.88 -8.27 8.76
C GLN A 111 -4.30 -6.86 8.64
N ALA A 112 -3.20 -6.72 7.92
CA ALA A 112 -2.59 -5.41 7.72
C ALA A 112 -3.54 -4.47 7.00
N CYS A 113 -4.16 -4.95 5.93
CA CYS A 113 -5.08 -4.13 5.16
C CYS A 113 -6.33 -3.77 5.96
N LEU A 114 -6.87 -4.72 6.71
CA LEU A 114 -8.02 -4.45 7.56
C LEU A 114 -7.71 -3.40 8.63
N LEU A 115 -6.54 -3.50 9.22
CA LEU A 115 -6.13 -2.57 10.26
C LEU A 115 -6.10 -1.13 9.74
N TYR A 116 -5.77 -0.95 8.47
CA TYR A 116 -5.63 0.38 7.88
C TYR A 116 -6.89 0.87 7.18
N THR A 117 -7.87 0.00 6.94
CA THR A 117 -9.10 0.39 6.25
C THR A 117 -10.32 0.39 7.15
N SER A 118 -10.24 -0.26 8.30
CA SER A 118 -11.32 -0.20 9.29
C SER A 118 -11.36 1.20 9.90
N PRO A 119 -12.44 1.55 10.62
CA PRO A 119 -12.43 2.80 11.37
C PRO A 119 -11.16 2.88 12.18
N SER A 120 -10.30 3.81 11.85
CA SER A 120 -8.97 3.86 12.42
C SER A 120 -8.93 4.76 13.64
N PRO A 121 -7.89 4.64 14.46
CA PRO A 121 -7.72 5.57 15.58
C PRO A 121 -7.71 7.02 15.15
N ARG A 122 -7.32 7.29 13.92
CA ARG A 122 -7.32 8.65 13.41
C ARG A 122 -8.71 9.26 13.36
N ASP A 123 -9.70 8.43 13.08
CA ASP A 123 -11.08 8.90 12.97
C ASP A 123 -11.75 9.06 14.33
N MET A 124 -11.14 8.58 15.37
CA MET A 124 -11.72 8.57 16.70
C MET A 124 -11.26 9.71 17.59
N ARG A 125 -10.46 10.59 17.05
CA ARG A 125 -9.97 11.74 17.81
C ARG A 125 -10.96 12.86 17.88
#